data_cee74c4e0127fc90d78a60dc39647c77
#
_entry.id   cee74c4e0127fc90d78a60dc39647c77
#
_cell.length_a   1.000
_cell.length_b   1.000
_cell.length_c   1.000
_cell.angle_alpha   90.00
_cell.angle_beta   90.00
_cell.angle_gamma   90.00
#
_symmetry.space_group_name_H-M   'P 1'
#
loop_
_entity.id
_entity.type
_entity.pdbx_description
1 polymer ?
#
loop_
_entity_poly.entity_id
_entity_poly.type
_entity_poly.pdbx_seq_one_letter_code
_entity_poly.pdbx_strand_id
1 'polypeptide(L)'
;MHHQRGMTLVEWMVSITIGLVLLAGLTALIARQSSTQAELEKSSRQIENGRYAMQLLNEDIQLAGYYGEFSNVSALAVPGTLPDPCLTAVSDLESAMAFSVQGYDSPATGLSTCIAAANHVSGTDILVVRRVEPATLTIAAAAAAAGGQVYLQSGLTASGLEFSKKLGTGADASGTSVFTLFNKDGTTLASLRKFLVHIYFVSPCSVMSGAACSGSDDGGKPIPTLKMMALSASGGTTTMSTTPLVEGIENMQIDYGIDTTGDGAPDGQFVAT
;
A
#
# COMPACT_ATOMS: atom_id res chain seq x y z
N MET A 1 38.71 -42.53 61.88
CA MET A 1 37.75 -41.60 62.55
C MET A 1 37.85 -40.26 61.92
N HIS A 2 36.85 -39.90 61.07
CA HIS A 2 36.78 -38.59 60.46
C HIS A 2 36.20 -37.60 61.48
N HIS A 3 37.00 -36.58 61.84
CA HIS A 3 36.53 -35.49 62.68
C HIS A 3 35.57 -34.60 61.87
N GLN A 4 34.30 -34.67 62.19
CA GLN A 4 33.32 -33.66 61.68
C GLN A 4 33.60 -32.34 62.42
N ARG A 5 34.13 -31.36 61.66
CA ARG A 5 34.24 -29.99 62.18
C ARG A 5 32.87 -29.33 62.02
N GLY A 6 32.26 -28.97 63.18
CA GLY A 6 31.02 -28.20 63.17
C GLY A 6 31.23 -26.81 62.54
N MET A 7 30.35 -26.40 61.62
CA MET A 7 30.38 -25.04 61.07
C MET A 7 30.03 -24.02 62.14
N THR A 8 30.75 -22.94 62.20
CA THR A 8 30.50 -21.84 63.14
C THR A 8 29.29 -20.99 62.62
N LEU A 9 28.57 -20.36 63.55
CA LEU A 9 27.43 -19.49 63.23
C LEU A 9 27.83 -18.31 62.29
N VAL A 10 29.05 -17.82 62.46
CA VAL A 10 29.64 -16.76 61.66
C VAL A 10 29.85 -17.22 60.20
N GLU A 11 30.33 -18.47 60.04
CA GLU A 11 30.56 -19.06 58.74
C GLU A 11 29.22 -19.21 57.93
N TRP A 12 28.16 -19.55 58.61
CA TRP A 12 26.80 -19.61 58.08
C TRP A 12 26.28 -18.23 57.67
N MET A 13 26.46 -17.22 58.51
CA MET A 13 26.05 -15.85 58.21
C MET A 13 26.81 -15.28 57.01
N VAL A 14 28.12 -15.52 56.92
CA VAL A 14 28.93 -15.06 55.78
C VAL A 14 28.53 -15.78 54.49
N SER A 15 28.26 -17.07 54.54
CA SER A 15 27.85 -17.84 53.37
C SER A 15 26.49 -17.39 52.81
N ILE A 16 25.53 -17.12 53.73
CA ILE A 16 24.20 -16.60 53.31
C ILE A 16 24.31 -15.19 52.70
N THR A 17 25.10 -14.31 53.31
CA THR A 17 25.25 -12.94 52.78
C THR A 17 25.93 -12.93 51.41
N ILE A 18 26.97 -13.73 51.21
CA ILE A 18 27.61 -13.86 49.89
C ILE A 18 26.61 -14.46 48.88
N GLY A 19 25.86 -15.50 49.28
CA GLY A 19 24.83 -16.10 48.41
C GLY A 19 23.75 -15.11 47.98
N LEU A 20 23.27 -14.26 48.91
CA LEU A 20 22.28 -13.22 48.59
C LEU A 20 22.84 -12.14 47.67
N VAL A 21 24.08 -11.71 47.85
CA VAL A 21 24.73 -10.73 46.98
C VAL A 21 24.89 -11.29 45.55
N LEU A 22 25.31 -12.55 45.42
CA LEU A 22 25.42 -13.22 44.11
C LEU A 22 24.06 -13.38 43.44
N LEU A 23 23.04 -13.78 44.21
CA LEU A 23 21.66 -13.90 43.70
C LEU A 23 21.12 -12.56 43.23
N ALA A 24 21.34 -11.48 43.99
CA ALA A 24 20.94 -10.12 43.59
C ALA A 24 21.67 -9.66 42.29
N GLY A 25 22.96 -9.99 42.18
CA GLY A 25 23.73 -9.71 40.97
C GLY A 25 23.20 -10.46 39.73
N LEU A 26 22.91 -11.76 39.87
CA LEU A 26 22.35 -12.60 38.81
C LEU A 26 20.97 -12.14 38.39
N THR A 27 20.08 -11.81 39.32
CA THR A 27 18.73 -11.30 38.97
C THR A 27 18.79 -9.96 38.24
N ALA A 28 19.67 -9.06 38.64
CA ALA A 28 19.90 -7.80 37.96
C ALA A 28 20.45 -8.00 36.53
N LEU A 29 21.34 -8.97 36.34
CA LEU A 29 21.87 -9.32 35.02
C LEU A 29 20.77 -9.87 34.09
N ILE A 30 19.96 -10.82 34.59
CA ILE A 30 18.85 -11.42 33.84
C ILE A 30 17.83 -10.34 33.43
N ALA A 31 17.48 -9.43 34.36
CA ALA A 31 16.55 -8.35 34.07
C ALA A 31 17.07 -7.42 32.94
N ARG A 32 18.35 -7.06 32.99
CA ARG A 32 18.99 -6.25 31.93
C ARG A 32 19.05 -6.99 30.60
N GLN A 33 19.38 -8.27 30.61
CA GLN A 33 19.43 -9.09 29.39
C GLN A 33 18.05 -9.21 28.73
N SER A 34 17.00 -9.40 29.55
CA SER A 34 15.62 -9.46 29.03
C SER A 34 15.18 -8.14 28.38
N SER A 35 15.50 -6.98 28.98
CA SER A 35 15.17 -5.68 28.40
C SER A 35 15.93 -5.44 27.09
N THR A 36 17.22 -5.80 27.05
CA THR A 36 18.03 -5.65 25.81
C THR A 36 17.51 -6.56 24.70
N GLN A 37 17.10 -7.78 25.00
CA GLN A 37 16.49 -8.67 24.00
C GLN A 37 15.19 -8.08 23.44
N ALA A 38 14.32 -7.54 24.29
CA ALA A 38 13.07 -6.91 23.85
C ALA A 38 13.33 -5.70 22.93
N GLU A 39 14.35 -4.89 23.20
CA GLU A 39 14.75 -3.78 22.35
C GLU A 39 15.31 -4.24 21.00
N LEU A 40 16.15 -5.29 20.99
CA LEU A 40 16.68 -5.88 19.78
C LEU A 40 15.56 -6.49 18.90
N GLU A 41 14.62 -7.21 19.49
CA GLU A 41 13.46 -7.74 18.78
C GLU A 41 12.61 -6.62 18.16
N LYS A 42 12.37 -5.54 18.91
CA LYS A 42 11.62 -4.38 18.41
C LYS A 42 12.34 -3.74 17.23
N SER A 43 13.64 -3.52 17.33
CA SER A 43 14.45 -2.95 16.24
C SER A 43 14.46 -3.86 15.01
N SER A 44 14.60 -5.18 15.21
CA SER A 44 14.58 -6.15 14.12
C SER A 44 13.24 -6.14 13.37
N ARG A 45 12.11 -6.10 14.11
CA ARG A 45 10.77 -6.00 13.50
C ARG A 45 10.58 -4.70 12.73
N GLN A 46 11.08 -3.58 13.22
CA GLN A 46 11.00 -2.30 12.51
C GLN A 46 11.74 -2.35 11.17
N ILE A 47 12.95 -2.92 11.15
CA ILE A 47 13.73 -3.08 9.91
C ILE A 47 13.00 -4.01 8.92
N GLU A 48 12.47 -5.12 9.41
CA GLU A 48 11.73 -6.08 8.59
C GLU A 48 10.46 -5.46 8.00
N ASN A 49 9.68 -4.75 8.82
CA ASN A 49 8.48 -4.03 8.39
C ASN A 49 8.82 -2.97 7.35
N GLY A 50 9.90 -2.19 7.55
CA GLY A 50 10.36 -1.21 6.57
C GLY A 50 10.75 -1.83 5.24
N ARG A 51 11.50 -2.95 5.26
CA ARG A 51 11.85 -3.68 4.04
C ARG A 51 10.61 -4.24 3.32
N TYR A 52 9.68 -4.79 4.06
CA TYR A 52 8.44 -5.31 3.49
C TYR A 52 7.58 -4.21 2.86
N ALA A 53 7.45 -3.05 3.54
CA ALA A 53 6.77 -1.89 2.99
C ALA A 53 7.40 -1.43 1.67
N MET A 54 8.73 -1.32 1.63
CA MET A 54 9.45 -0.94 0.41
C MET A 54 9.28 -1.96 -0.72
N GLN A 55 9.25 -3.25 -0.40
CA GLN A 55 9.00 -4.28 -1.41
C GLN A 55 7.60 -4.16 -2.00
N LEU A 56 6.57 -4.00 -1.19
CA LEU A 56 5.19 -3.82 -1.65
C LEU A 56 5.04 -2.60 -2.57
N LEU A 57 5.61 -1.46 -2.16
CA LEU A 57 5.58 -0.25 -2.97
C LEU A 57 6.34 -0.43 -4.29
N ASN A 58 7.51 -1.06 -4.24
CA ASN A 58 8.33 -1.28 -5.43
C ASN A 58 7.64 -2.17 -6.46
N GLU A 59 7.00 -3.27 -6.03
CA GLU A 59 6.25 -4.16 -6.92
C GLU A 59 5.11 -3.45 -7.64
N ASP A 60 4.41 -2.55 -6.96
CA ASP A 60 3.29 -1.80 -7.54
C ASP A 60 3.75 -0.66 -8.44
N ILE A 61 4.79 0.08 -8.02
CA ILE A 61 5.38 1.19 -8.80
C ILE A 61 6.00 0.68 -10.11
N GLN A 62 6.67 -0.48 -10.09
CA GLN A 62 7.25 -1.09 -11.30
C GLN A 62 6.21 -1.39 -12.37
N LEU A 63 4.96 -1.62 -11.98
CA LEU A 63 3.85 -1.88 -12.88
C LEU A 63 3.02 -0.62 -13.17
N ALA A 64 3.38 0.54 -12.63
CA ALA A 64 2.66 1.79 -12.87
C ALA A 64 2.59 2.10 -14.37
N GLY A 65 1.38 2.46 -14.86
CA GLY A 65 1.16 2.73 -16.28
C GLY A 65 1.12 1.48 -17.17
N TYR A 66 1.20 0.29 -16.61
CA TYR A 66 0.93 -0.91 -17.39
C TYR A 66 -0.56 -1.02 -17.69
N TYR A 67 -0.92 -0.82 -18.96
CA TYR A 67 -2.31 -0.87 -19.46
C TYR A 67 -2.51 -1.99 -20.51
N GLY A 68 -1.83 -3.12 -20.32
CA GLY A 68 -1.92 -4.26 -21.21
C GLY A 68 -1.28 -3.97 -22.57
N GLU A 69 -2.01 -4.19 -23.64
CA GLU A 69 -1.51 -3.95 -25.00
C GLU A 69 -1.58 -2.47 -25.43
N PHE A 70 -2.21 -1.61 -24.63
CA PHE A 70 -2.23 -0.17 -24.86
C PHE A 70 -0.93 0.46 -24.34
N SER A 71 0.02 0.69 -25.24
CA SER A 71 1.35 1.24 -24.91
C SER A 71 1.47 2.75 -25.13
N ASN A 72 0.51 3.36 -25.84
CA ASN A 72 0.58 4.79 -26.19
C ASN A 72 0.00 5.68 -25.09
N VAL A 73 0.58 5.61 -23.89
CA VAL A 73 0.14 6.41 -22.72
C VAL A 73 0.36 7.91 -22.97
N SER A 74 1.38 8.27 -23.73
CA SER A 74 1.69 9.67 -24.07
C SER A 74 0.64 10.31 -24.99
N ALA A 75 -0.19 9.52 -25.69
CA ALA A 75 -1.32 10.04 -26.47
C ALA A 75 -2.59 10.27 -25.66
N LEU A 76 -2.60 9.92 -24.35
CA LEU A 76 -3.72 10.23 -23.48
C LEU A 76 -3.80 11.73 -23.26
N ALA A 77 -5.01 12.26 -23.30
CA ALA A 77 -5.24 13.67 -22.97
C ALA A 77 -4.90 13.90 -21.48
N VAL A 78 -3.94 14.76 -21.25
CA VAL A 78 -3.55 15.16 -19.88
C VAL A 78 -4.55 16.20 -19.39
N PRO A 79 -5.30 15.93 -18.30
CA PRO A 79 -6.19 16.92 -17.71
C PRO A 79 -5.42 18.17 -17.26
N GLY A 80 -6.03 19.34 -17.40
CA GLY A 80 -5.42 20.61 -16.96
C GLY A 80 -5.29 20.77 -15.45
N THR A 81 -5.92 19.90 -14.68
CA THR A 81 -5.83 19.81 -13.22
C THR A 81 -5.56 18.37 -12.82
N LEU A 82 -4.84 18.17 -11.71
CA LEU A 82 -4.59 16.84 -11.16
C LEU A 82 -5.93 16.14 -10.85
N PRO A 83 -6.16 14.93 -11.37
CA PRO A 83 -7.38 14.20 -11.08
C PRO A 83 -7.46 13.80 -9.61
N ASP A 84 -8.64 13.91 -9.02
CA ASP A 84 -8.88 13.40 -7.67
C ASP A 84 -8.82 11.85 -7.69
N PRO A 85 -7.89 11.22 -6.96
CA PRO A 85 -7.71 9.77 -6.99
C PRO A 85 -8.82 8.99 -6.29
N CYS A 86 -9.70 9.69 -5.57
CA CYS A 86 -10.83 9.11 -4.84
C CYS A 86 -12.07 8.88 -5.71
N LEU A 87 -12.10 9.47 -6.92
CA LEU A 87 -13.22 9.32 -7.84
C LEU A 87 -13.30 7.89 -8.40
N THR A 88 -14.52 7.39 -8.50
CA THR A 88 -14.80 6.00 -8.88
C THR A 88 -15.60 5.89 -10.18
N ALA A 89 -16.07 7.01 -10.74
CA ALA A 89 -16.76 7.00 -12.03
C ALA A 89 -15.79 6.64 -13.16
N VAL A 90 -16.25 5.81 -14.09
CA VAL A 90 -15.41 5.30 -15.20
C VAL A 90 -14.80 6.44 -16.01
N SER A 91 -15.54 7.54 -16.28
CA SER A 91 -15.04 8.72 -17.00
C SER A 91 -13.87 9.41 -16.30
N ASP A 92 -13.94 9.48 -14.96
CA ASP A 92 -12.87 10.11 -14.16
C ASP A 92 -11.62 9.22 -14.10
N LEU A 93 -11.83 7.92 -13.94
CA LEU A 93 -10.76 6.92 -13.98
C LEU A 93 -10.07 6.91 -15.36
N GLU A 94 -10.83 7.02 -16.45
CA GLU A 94 -10.29 7.11 -17.81
C GLU A 94 -9.45 8.37 -18.00
N SER A 95 -9.93 9.52 -17.53
CA SER A 95 -9.20 10.78 -17.57
C SER A 95 -7.92 10.75 -16.73
N ALA A 96 -7.93 10.02 -15.61
CA ALA A 96 -6.79 9.87 -14.71
C ALA A 96 -5.71 8.91 -15.23
N MET A 97 -5.96 8.12 -16.29
CA MET A 97 -4.98 7.16 -16.82
C MET A 97 -3.68 7.81 -17.31
N ALA A 98 -3.72 9.10 -17.70
CA ALA A 98 -2.53 9.84 -18.10
C ALA A 98 -1.52 10.00 -16.95
N PHE A 99 -1.98 9.92 -15.70
CA PHE A 99 -1.16 10.00 -14.49
C PHE A 99 -1.01 8.60 -13.89
N SER A 100 -0.07 7.84 -14.40
CA SER A 100 0.22 6.47 -13.89
C SER A 100 0.70 6.49 -12.44
N VAL A 101 1.48 7.51 -12.10
CA VAL A 101 1.94 7.82 -10.74
C VAL A 101 1.54 9.25 -10.43
N GLN A 102 1.06 9.49 -9.23
CA GLN A 102 0.67 10.81 -8.75
C GLN A 102 1.03 10.92 -7.29
N GLY A 103 1.70 12.01 -6.91
CA GLY A 103 2.11 12.26 -5.54
C GLY A 103 1.38 13.44 -4.92
N TYR A 104 1.38 13.45 -3.58
CA TYR A 104 0.96 14.58 -2.77
C TYR A 104 2.00 14.75 -1.66
N ASP A 105 2.75 15.85 -1.69
CA ASP A 105 3.73 16.18 -0.67
C ASP A 105 3.03 16.67 0.59
N SER A 106 3.19 15.90 1.64
CA SER A 106 2.78 16.24 3.02
C SER A 106 1.41 16.94 3.12
N PRO A 107 0.33 16.44 2.49
CA PRO A 107 -0.94 17.13 2.49
C PRO A 107 -1.49 17.27 3.91
N ALA A 108 -1.69 18.51 4.37
CA ALA A 108 -2.09 18.82 5.75
C ALA A 108 -3.46 18.23 6.13
N THR A 109 -4.32 17.96 5.16
CA THR A 109 -5.71 17.48 5.36
C THR A 109 -6.00 16.10 4.78
N GLY A 110 -4.96 15.34 4.36
CA GLY A 110 -5.15 14.11 3.62
C GLY A 110 -5.79 14.38 2.24
N LEU A 111 -6.51 13.40 1.71
CA LEU A 111 -7.36 13.58 0.53
C LEU A 111 -8.80 13.75 1.00
N SER A 112 -9.30 14.95 0.99
CA SER A 112 -10.59 15.34 1.62
C SER A 112 -11.80 14.55 1.12
N THR A 113 -11.70 13.95 -0.06
CA THR A 113 -12.76 13.15 -0.67
C THR A 113 -12.83 11.71 -0.16
N CYS A 114 -11.71 11.09 0.22
CA CYS A 114 -11.71 9.69 0.69
C CYS A 114 -10.81 9.40 1.88
N ILE A 115 -9.82 10.24 2.18
CA ILE A 115 -8.93 10.08 3.34
C ILE A 115 -9.08 11.29 4.24
N ALA A 116 -9.89 11.16 5.29
CA ALA A 116 -10.07 12.22 6.28
C ALA A 116 -8.75 12.58 6.97
N ALA A 117 -8.57 13.84 7.36
CA ALA A 117 -7.38 14.33 8.05
C ALA A 117 -7.02 13.51 9.31
N ALA A 118 -8.02 13.03 10.06
CA ALA A 118 -7.80 12.18 11.24
C ALA A 118 -7.28 10.77 10.89
N ASN A 119 -7.36 10.35 9.63
CA ASN A 119 -6.91 9.04 9.16
C ASN A 119 -5.56 9.10 8.42
N HIS A 120 -4.95 10.28 8.33
CA HIS A 120 -3.66 10.51 7.70
C HIS A 120 -2.69 11.14 8.69
N VAL A 121 -1.46 10.64 8.74
CA VAL A 121 -0.40 11.25 9.57
C VAL A 121 0.09 12.52 8.86
N SER A 122 -0.16 13.67 9.47
CA SER A 122 0.28 14.96 8.92
C SER A 122 1.80 14.99 8.71
N GLY A 123 2.25 15.54 7.60
CA GLY A 123 3.66 15.61 7.23
C GLY A 123 4.18 14.34 6.56
N THR A 124 3.32 13.41 6.18
CA THR A 124 3.68 12.25 5.34
C THR A 124 3.07 12.38 3.96
N ASP A 125 3.71 11.79 2.96
CA ASP A 125 3.26 11.84 1.58
C ASP A 125 2.18 10.82 1.27
N ILE A 126 1.45 11.07 0.20
CA ILE A 126 0.49 10.12 -0.37
C ILE A 126 0.91 9.78 -1.79
N LEU A 127 0.98 8.49 -2.09
CA LEU A 127 1.32 7.96 -3.40
C LEU A 127 0.11 7.31 -4.04
N VAL A 128 -0.18 7.66 -5.29
CA VAL A 128 -1.22 7.03 -6.11
C VAL A 128 -0.58 6.30 -7.27
N VAL A 129 -0.93 5.03 -7.44
CA VAL A 129 -0.48 4.20 -8.56
C VAL A 129 -1.69 3.71 -9.35
N ARG A 130 -1.65 3.84 -10.68
CA ARG A 130 -2.68 3.36 -11.60
C ARG A 130 -2.09 2.39 -12.60
N ARG A 131 -2.73 1.23 -12.74
CA ARG A 131 -2.31 0.16 -13.64
C ARG A 131 -3.45 -0.84 -13.87
N VAL A 132 -3.17 -1.88 -14.62
CA VAL A 132 -4.03 -3.06 -14.68
C VAL A 132 -3.34 -4.30 -14.12
N GLU A 133 -4.13 -5.29 -13.72
CA GLU A 133 -3.59 -6.61 -13.40
C GLU A 133 -2.97 -7.26 -14.64
N PRO A 134 -1.82 -7.95 -14.50
CA PRO A 134 -1.25 -8.74 -15.60
C PRO A 134 -2.16 -9.87 -16.06
N ALA A 135 -2.96 -10.44 -15.15
CA ALA A 135 -3.92 -11.48 -15.47
C ALA A 135 -5.06 -10.98 -16.38
N THR A 136 -5.47 -11.81 -17.30
CA THR A 136 -6.58 -11.51 -18.22
C THR A 136 -7.80 -12.36 -17.87
N LEU A 137 -9.00 -11.84 -18.22
CA LEU A 137 -10.24 -12.57 -18.12
C LEU A 137 -11.12 -12.29 -19.36
N THR A 138 -12.05 -13.18 -19.63
CA THR A 138 -13.00 -13.00 -20.71
C THR A 138 -14.09 -11.99 -20.33
N ILE A 139 -14.75 -11.38 -21.31
CA ILE A 139 -15.89 -10.49 -21.10
C ILE A 139 -17.00 -11.21 -20.31
N ALA A 140 -17.26 -12.48 -20.62
CA ALA A 140 -18.24 -13.27 -19.90
C ALA A 140 -17.88 -13.49 -18.43
N ALA A 141 -16.60 -13.70 -18.12
CA ALA A 141 -16.14 -13.82 -16.74
C ALA A 141 -16.25 -12.48 -15.98
N ALA A 142 -15.98 -11.36 -16.63
CA ALA A 142 -16.17 -10.02 -16.04
C ALA A 142 -17.65 -9.71 -15.77
N ALA A 143 -18.54 -10.10 -16.67
CA ALA A 143 -19.99 -9.94 -16.50
C ALA A 143 -20.55 -10.80 -15.33
N ALA A 144 -19.93 -11.95 -15.06
CA ALA A 144 -20.27 -12.82 -13.94
C ALA A 144 -19.69 -12.35 -12.58
N ALA A 145 -18.73 -11.45 -12.61
CA ALA A 145 -18.09 -10.91 -11.41
C ALA A 145 -18.93 -9.78 -10.76
N ALA A 146 -18.41 -9.17 -9.71
CA ALA A 146 -19.08 -8.04 -9.06
C ALA A 146 -19.30 -6.89 -10.07
N GLY A 147 -20.55 -6.46 -10.24
CA GLY A 147 -20.96 -5.47 -11.26
C GLY A 147 -20.20 -4.15 -11.23
N GLY A 148 -19.75 -3.71 -10.03
CA GLY A 148 -18.96 -2.48 -9.85
C GLY A 148 -17.45 -2.61 -10.09
N GLN A 149 -16.94 -3.80 -10.39
CA GLN A 149 -15.52 -3.97 -10.68
C GLN A 149 -15.16 -3.33 -12.03
N VAL A 150 -14.13 -2.48 -12.03
CA VAL A 150 -13.68 -1.79 -13.25
C VAL A 150 -12.65 -2.64 -13.99
N TYR A 151 -12.81 -2.70 -15.31
CA TYR A 151 -11.93 -3.43 -16.23
C TYR A 151 -11.49 -2.52 -17.37
N LEU A 152 -10.27 -2.78 -17.84
CA LEU A 152 -9.73 -2.20 -19.07
C LEU A 152 -9.68 -3.27 -20.15
N GLN A 153 -10.20 -2.94 -21.32
CA GLN A 153 -9.94 -3.64 -22.57
C GLN A 153 -8.92 -2.84 -23.37
N SER A 154 -7.86 -3.48 -23.82
CA SER A 154 -6.90 -2.90 -24.77
C SER A 154 -6.84 -3.80 -26.01
N GLY A 155 -6.90 -3.20 -27.19
CA GLY A 155 -6.94 -3.95 -28.43
C GLY A 155 -7.15 -3.08 -29.66
N LEU A 156 -7.38 -3.70 -30.80
CA LEU A 156 -7.64 -3.03 -32.06
C LEU A 156 -9.09 -2.54 -32.15
N THR A 157 -9.28 -1.37 -32.72
CA THR A 157 -10.61 -0.91 -33.12
C THR A 157 -11.21 -1.80 -34.23
N ALA A 158 -12.51 -1.72 -34.46
CA ALA A 158 -13.18 -2.48 -35.51
C ALA A 158 -12.62 -2.23 -36.92
N SER A 159 -11.97 -1.07 -37.13
CA SER A 159 -11.26 -0.76 -38.37
C SER A 159 -9.94 -1.54 -38.51
N GLY A 160 -9.43 -2.15 -37.44
CA GLY A 160 -8.18 -2.90 -37.42
C GLY A 160 -6.90 -2.07 -37.55
N LEU A 161 -7.02 -0.72 -37.58
CA LEU A 161 -5.92 0.18 -37.92
C LEU A 161 -5.24 0.78 -36.68
N GLU A 162 -5.93 0.84 -35.51
CA GLU A 162 -5.42 1.54 -34.37
C GLU A 162 -5.64 0.71 -33.07
N PHE A 163 -4.63 0.72 -32.23
CA PHE A 163 -4.78 0.25 -30.85
C PHE A 163 -5.51 1.31 -30.02
N SER A 164 -6.52 0.88 -29.31
CA SER A 164 -7.34 1.70 -28.44
C SER A 164 -7.56 1.05 -27.10
N LYS A 165 -8.22 1.76 -26.21
CA LYS A 165 -8.61 1.31 -24.88
C LYS A 165 -10.10 1.54 -24.65
N LYS A 166 -10.71 0.70 -23.83
CA LYS A 166 -12.07 0.86 -23.33
C LYS A 166 -12.06 0.56 -21.82
N LEU A 167 -12.60 1.47 -21.05
CA LEU A 167 -12.79 1.30 -19.62
C LEU A 167 -14.28 1.10 -19.33
N GLY A 168 -14.62 0.19 -18.45
CA GLY A 168 -16.00 -0.10 -18.08
C GLY A 168 -16.06 -1.00 -16.84
N THR A 169 -17.26 -1.16 -16.31
CA THR A 169 -17.52 -2.01 -15.14
C THR A 169 -17.91 -3.44 -15.56
N GLY A 170 -17.98 -4.36 -14.58
CA GLY A 170 -18.53 -5.69 -14.81
C GLY A 170 -19.99 -5.65 -15.29
N ALA A 171 -20.76 -4.65 -14.86
CA ALA A 171 -22.13 -4.44 -15.37
C ALA A 171 -22.13 -4.08 -16.87
N ASP A 172 -21.15 -3.31 -17.34
CA ASP A 172 -21.01 -2.94 -18.75
C ASP A 172 -20.56 -4.11 -19.62
N ALA A 173 -20.05 -5.20 -19.04
CA ALA A 173 -19.69 -6.43 -19.74
C ALA A 173 -20.92 -7.29 -20.07
N SER A 174 -22.07 -7.01 -19.45
CA SER A 174 -23.36 -7.68 -19.73
C SER A 174 -24.22 -6.89 -20.72
N GLY A 175 -24.95 -7.58 -21.61
CA GLY A 175 -25.85 -6.93 -22.58
C GLY A 175 -25.11 -6.28 -23.74
N THR A 176 -25.38 -5.00 -24.02
CA THR A 176 -24.67 -4.22 -25.03
C THR A 176 -23.34 -3.76 -24.44
N SER A 177 -22.33 -4.60 -24.54
CA SER A 177 -21.02 -4.36 -23.94
C SER A 177 -20.31 -3.13 -24.53
N VAL A 178 -19.70 -2.32 -23.69
CA VAL A 178 -18.77 -1.26 -24.09
C VAL A 178 -17.45 -1.83 -24.64
N PHE A 179 -17.17 -3.09 -24.31
CA PHE A 179 -15.93 -3.78 -24.66
C PHE A 179 -16.01 -4.36 -26.08
N THR A 180 -15.59 -3.56 -27.07
CA THR A 180 -15.72 -3.83 -28.50
C THR A 180 -14.40 -3.91 -29.24
N LEU A 181 -13.27 -3.95 -28.50
CA LEU A 181 -11.94 -4.04 -29.11
C LEU A 181 -11.57 -5.49 -29.39
N PHE A 182 -10.76 -5.67 -30.44
CA PHE A 182 -10.35 -6.97 -30.94
C PHE A 182 -8.88 -7.28 -30.63
N ASN A 183 -8.54 -8.54 -30.60
CA ASN A 183 -7.16 -8.99 -30.60
C ASN A 183 -6.50 -8.65 -31.95
N LYS A 184 -5.19 -8.89 -32.04
CA LYS A 184 -4.40 -8.66 -33.28
C LYS A 184 -4.89 -9.46 -34.51
N ASP A 185 -5.71 -10.50 -34.28
CA ASP A 185 -6.36 -11.29 -35.34
C ASP A 185 -7.53 -10.54 -36.02
N GLY A 186 -7.98 -9.41 -35.45
CA GLY A 186 -9.08 -8.60 -35.94
C GLY A 186 -10.46 -9.26 -35.88
N THR A 187 -10.57 -10.45 -35.29
CA THR A 187 -11.81 -11.24 -35.33
C THR A 187 -12.29 -11.62 -33.93
N THR A 188 -11.39 -11.88 -32.97
CA THR A 188 -11.74 -12.24 -31.61
C THR A 188 -11.68 -11.02 -30.70
N LEU A 189 -12.67 -10.88 -29.81
CA LEU A 189 -12.68 -9.79 -28.84
C LEU A 189 -11.49 -9.91 -27.89
N ALA A 190 -10.83 -8.79 -27.62
CA ALA A 190 -9.71 -8.70 -26.70
C ALA A 190 -10.17 -9.00 -25.25
N SER A 191 -9.31 -9.67 -24.52
CA SER A 191 -9.53 -9.97 -23.10
C SER A 191 -9.51 -8.70 -22.26
N LEU A 192 -10.14 -8.77 -21.09
CA LEU A 192 -10.18 -7.70 -20.10
C LEU A 192 -9.08 -7.89 -19.06
N ARG A 193 -8.67 -6.78 -18.45
CA ARG A 193 -7.79 -6.75 -17.27
C ARG A 193 -8.45 -5.89 -16.20
N LYS A 194 -8.36 -6.32 -14.96
CA LYS A 194 -8.87 -5.53 -13.83
C LYS A 194 -8.09 -4.23 -13.74
N PHE A 195 -8.80 -3.10 -13.70
CA PHE A 195 -8.20 -1.78 -13.50
C PHE A 195 -8.00 -1.53 -12.01
N LEU A 196 -6.80 -1.08 -11.65
CA LEU A 196 -6.37 -0.87 -10.28
C LEU A 196 -6.00 0.60 -10.08
N VAL A 197 -6.48 1.14 -8.99
CA VAL A 197 -6.02 2.41 -8.41
C VAL A 197 -5.65 2.09 -6.98
N HIS A 198 -4.40 2.31 -6.62
CA HIS A 198 -3.89 2.12 -5.28
C HIS A 198 -3.41 3.45 -4.73
N ILE A 199 -3.87 3.82 -3.55
CA ILE A 199 -3.49 5.02 -2.83
C ILE A 199 -2.80 4.58 -1.55
N TYR A 200 -1.50 4.84 -1.45
CA TYR A 200 -0.69 4.52 -0.29
C TYR A 200 -0.54 5.74 0.60
N PHE A 201 -0.76 5.57 1.89
CA PHE A 201 -0.66 6.63 2.89
C PHE A 201 -0.36 6.06 4.27
N VAL A 202 0.19 6.88 5.16
CA VAL A 202 0.41 6.51 6.56
C VAL A 202 -0.80 6.95 7.39
N SER A 203 -1.39 6.00 8.11
CA SER A 203 -2.52 6.22 9.02
C SER A 203 -2.06 6.20 10.46
N PRO A 204 -2.63 7.03 11.37
CA PRO A 204 -2.25 7.02 12.78
C PRO A 204 -2.60 5.74 13.55
N CYS A 205 -3.49 4.90 13.01
CA CYS A 205 -3.92 3.65 13.64
C CYS A 205 -3.99 2.50 12.63
N SER A 206 -3.81 1.26 13.07
CA SER A 206 -3.94 0.06 12.24
C SER A 206 -5.41 -0.29 12.04
N VAL A 207 -6.14 -0.51 13.11
CA VAL A 207 -7.56 -0.89 13.09
C VAL A 207 -8.39 0.24 13.68
N MET A 208 -9.30 0.79 12.90
CA MET A 208 -10.24 1.81 13.35
C MET A 208 -11.45 1.16 14.00
N SER A 209 -11.87 1.65 15.17
CA SER A 209 -13.14 1.29 15.82
C SER A 209 -14.33 2.10 15.29
N GLY A 210 -14.07 3.18 14.54
CA GLY A 210 -15.05 4.07 13.96
C GLY A 210 -14.66 4.59 12.59
N ALA A 211 -15.18 5.74 12.19
CA ALA A 211 -14.89 6.38 10.91
C ALA A 211 -13.53 7.12 10.87
N ALA A 212 -12.95 7.39 12.03
CA ALA A 212 -11.70 8.11 12.18
C ALA A 212 -10.81 7.44 13.24
N CYS A 213 -9.50 7.53 13.04
CA CYS A 213 -8.52 7.09 14.04
C CYS A 213 -8.67 7.90 15.34
N SER A 214 -8.60 7.21 16.46
CA SER A 214 -8.73 7.76 17.81
C SER A 214 -7.73 7.14 18.77
N GLY A 215 -7.53 7.77 19.92
CA GLY A 215 -6.63 7.24 20.97
C GLY A 215 -7.08 5.93 21.60
N SER A 216 -8.31 5.46 21.33
CA SER A 216 -8.85 4.18 21.81
C SER A 216 -8.64 3.01 20.85
N ASP A 217 -8.18 3.30 19.62
CA ASP A 217 -7.92 2.27 18.61
C ASP A 217 -6.72 1.41 18.97
N ASP A 218 -6.59 0.26 18.31
CA ASP A 218 -5.50 -0.71 18.54
C ASP A 218 -5.33 -1.09 20.02
N GLY A 219 -6.45 -1.18 20.75
CA GLY A 219 -6.43 -1.50 22.18
C GLY A 219 -5.96 -0.35 23.09
N GLY A 220 -6.14 0.92 22.65
CA GLY A 220 -5.74 2.13 23.38
C GLY A 220 -4.28 2.53 23.19
N LYS A 221 -3.62 1.96 22.18
CA LYS A 221 -2.26 2.31 21.76
C LYS A 221 -2.19 2.34 20.23
N PRO A 222 -2.70 3.41 19.60
CA PRO A 222 -2.72 3.53 18.15
C PRO A 222 -1.35 3.26 17.52
N ILE A 223 -1.32 2.41 16.50
CA ILE A 223 -0.09 1.97 15.84
C ILE A 223 -0.06 2.61 14.45
N PRO A 224 0.86 3.55 14.17
CA PRO A 224 1.03 4.10 12.84
C PRO A 224 1.25 3.00 11.82
N THR A 225 0.50 3.05 10.72
CA THR A 225 0.41 1.93 9.77
C THR A 225 0.38 2.43 8.35
N LEU A 226 1.23 1.86 7.49
CA LEU A 226 1.10 2.02 6.05
C LEU A 226 -0.18 1.33 5.61
N LYS A 227 -1.09 2.08 5.02
CA LYS A 227 -2.35 1.58 4.45
C LYS A 227 -2.39 1.77 2.95
N MET A 228 -3.15 0.91 2.30
CA MET A 228 -3.51 1.04 0.90
C MET A 228 -5.03 1.18 0.78
N MET A 229 -5.47 2.25 0.11
CA MET A 229 -6.83 2.36 -0.35
C MET A 229 -6.87 1.93 -1.82
N ALA A 230 -7.72 0.97 -2.14
CA ALA A 230 -7.80 0.37 -3.47
C ALA A 230 -9.18 0.52 -4.08
N LEU A 231 -9.23 0.72 -5.40
CA LEU A 231 -10.44 0.65 -6.18
C LEU A 231 -11.02 -0.76 -6.09
N SER A 232 -12.26 -0.87 -5.66
CA SER A 232 -12.95 -2.13 -5.38
C SER A 232 -14.41 -2.07 -5.81
N ALA A 233 -15.12 -3.16 -5.66
CA ALA A 233 -16.54 -3.26 -5.94
C ALA A 233 -17.29 -3.78 -4.70
N SER A 234 -18.39 -3.13 -4.36
CA SER A 234 -19.29 -3.56 -3.29
C SER A 234 -20.74 -3.30 -3.68
N GLY A 235 -21.63 -4.27 -3.47
CA GLY A 235 -23.04 -4.13 -3.77
C GLY A 235 -23.36 -3.75 -5.24
N GLY A 236 -22.52 -4.14 -6.19
CA GLY A 236 -22.69 -3.79 -7.61
C GLY A 236 -22.18 -2.41 -8.00
N THR A 237 -21.63 -1.64 -7.07
CA THR A 237 -21.08 -0.30 -7.30
C THR A 237 -19.56 -0.28 -7.15
N THR A 238 -18.91 0.62 -7.86
CA THR A 238 -17.47 0.89 -7.70
C THR A 238 -17.27 1.71 -6.44
N THR A 239 -16.34 1.28 -5.60
CA THR A 239 -16.03 1.90 -4.30
C THR A 239 -14.54 1.92 -4.06
N MET A 240 -14.11 2.63 -3.02
CA MET A 240 -12.74 2.56 -2.49
C MET A 240 -12.76 1.76 -1.18
N SER A 241 -11.81 0.84 -1.02
CA SER A 241 -11.64 0.06 0.21
C SER A 241 -10.24 0.21 0.77
N THR A 242 -10.13 0.40 2.09
CA THR A 242 -8.85 0.57 2.77
C THR A 242 -8.41 -0.73 3.45
N THR A 243 -7.15 -1.10 3.27
CA THR A 243 -6.52 -2.27 3.87
C THR A 243 -5.24 -1.84 4.59
N PRO A 244 -5.02 -2.21 5.87
CA PRO A 244 -3.74 -2.04 6.52
C PRO A 244 -2.72 -3.00 5.91
N LEU A 245 -1.51 -2.52 5.63
CA LEU A 245 -0.43 -3.30 5.02
C LEU A 245 0.68 -3.61 6.00
N VAL A 246 1.29 -2.58 6.59
CA VAL A 246 2.47 -2.72 7.44
C VAL A 246 2.37 -1.80 8.63
N GLU A 247 2.37 -2.38 9.83
CA GLU A 247 2.36 -1.64 11.10
C GLU A 247 3.74 -1.08 11.45
N GLY A 248 3.77 0.00 12.22
CA GLY A 248 4.99 0.64 12.72
C GLY A 248 5.67 1.53 11.69
N ILE A 249 4.99 1.90 10.61
CA ILE A 249 5.47 2.90 9.65
C ILE A 249 4.94 4.27 10.09
N GLU A 250 5.83 5.11 10.58
CA GLU A 250 5.50 6.44 11.12
C GLU A 250 5.64 7.56 10.09
N ASN A 251 6.47 7.37 9.07
CA ASN A 251 6.74 8.37 8.04
C ASN A 251 6.95 7.71 6.67
N MET A 252 6.49 8.40 5.64
CA MET A 252 6.72 8.09 4.23
C MET A 252 6.98 9.40 3.50
N GLN A 253 8.12 9.49 2.82
CA GLN A 253 8.51 10.64 1.98
C GLN A 253 8.92 10.10 0.62
N ILE A 254 8.49 10.77 -0.44
CA ILE A 254 8.70 10.31 -1.82
C ILE A 254 9.17 11.49 -2.66
N ASP A 255 10.36 11.35 -3.22
CA ASP A 255 10.91 12.30 -4.17
C ASP A 255 10.76 11.76 -5.60
N TYR A 256 10.48 12.63 -6.54
CA TYR A 256 10.25 12.31 -7.94
C TYR A 256 11.37 12.84 -8.82
N GLY A 257 11.95 11.97 -9.63
CA GLY A 257 12.83 12.36 -10.72
C GLY A 257 12.00 12.66 -11.97
N ILE A 258 12.04 13.89 -12.46
CA ILE A 258 11.27 14.33 -13.62
C ILE A 258 12.17 14.26 -14.86
N ASP A 259 11.73 13.52 -15.87
CA ASP A 259 12.31 13.51 -17.21
C ASP A 259 11.59 14.57 -18.07
N THR A 260 12.28 15.67 -18.34
CA THR A 260 11.78 16.78 -19.16
C THR A 260 12.24 16.70 -20.60
N THR A 261 13.28 15.91 -20.89
CA THR A 261 13.84 15.72 -22.23
C THR A 261 13.24 14.53 -22.95
N GLY A 262 12.62 13.58 -22.24
CA GLY A 262 12.03 12.37 -22.80
C GLY A 262 13.05 11.30 -23.17
N ASP A 263 14.25 11.32 -22.56
CA ASP A 263 15.31 10.35 -22.80
C ASP A 263 15.25 9.12 -21.87
N GLY A 264 14.31 9.09 -20.93
CA GLY A 264 14.08 8.01 -19.98
C GLY A 264 14.91 8.12 -18.68
N ALA A 265 15.61 9.23 -18.48
CA ALA A 265 16.36 9.52 -17.26
C ALA A 265 15.86 10.83 -16.61
N PRO A 266 15.96 10.97 -15.28
CA PRO A 266 15.65 12.23 -14.62
C PRO A 266 16.63 13.33 -15.01
N ASP A 267 16.13 14.52 -15.40
CA ASP A 267 16.92 15.66 -15.86
C ASP A 267 17.33 16.63 -14.76
N GLY A 268 17.41 16.24 -13.55
CA GLY A 268 17.74 17.18 -12.50
C GLY A 268 17.77 16.56 -11.12
N GLN A 269 17.55 17.40 -10.11
CA GLN A 269 17.40 16.92 -8.76
C GLN A 269 16.00 16.31 -8.58
N PHE A 270 15.91 15.31 -7.70
CA PHE A 270 14.63 14.80 -7.24
C PHE A 270 13.88 15.91 -6.50
N VAL A 271 12.59 16.00 -6.71
CA VAL A 271 11.71 17.01 -6.11
C VAL A 271 10.55 16.33 -5.40
N ALA A 272 10.16 16.88 -4.26
CA ALA A 272 8.86 16.59 -3.66
C ALA A 272 7.77 17.23 -4.53
N THR A 273 6.59 16.63 -4.58
CA THR A 273 5.49 17.10 -5.46
C THR A 273 4.61 18.14 -4.81
#